data_bbcbd43a6fece22013f5d69fd4aeff0b
#
_entry.id   bbcbd43a6fece22013f5d69fd4aeff0b
#
_cell.length_a   1.000
_cell.length_b   1.000
_cell.length_c   1.000
_cell.angle_alpha   90.00
_cell.angle_beta   90.00
_cell.angle_gamma   90.00
#
_symmetry.space_group_name_H-M   'P 1'
#
loop_
_entity.id
_entity.type
_entity.pdbx_description
1 polymer ?
#
loop_
_entity_poly.entity_id
_entity_poly.type
_entity_poly.pdbx_seq_one_letter_code
_entity_poly.pdbx_strand_id
1 'polypeptide(L)'
;MNRANQSRRNGYRECQGTLCPCQRCGSPGSTAAQRPHPEIMPLGLLWLGLTLLGALQTQAQPSTPNLIPAPPLLKVPLQQDFQDDQFQGKWYVVGLSGNAVSKEEQGKFKMYSTTYQLKEDHSYNVTSILFRDQNCDYFIRTFVPSFQPGQFSLGNIKAYPEVQSYTVRVVATNYRQFAMVFFKKVSKNKEYFKITLYGRTKELTPELKEDFVRFSKSLGLTDDHILFPVPIDKCIDE
;
A
#
# COMPACT_ATOMS: atom_id res chain seq x y z
N MET A 1 40.19 18.40 33.92
CA MET A 1 41.10 17.62 33.05
C MET A 1 40.21 17.03 31.95
N ASN A 2 40.08 17.69 30.79
CA ASN A 2 40.78 17.41 29.52
C ASN A 2 40.52 16.01 28.99
N ARG A 3 39.96 15.75 27.82
CA ARG A 3 39.95 16.31 26.45
C ARG A 3 38.84 15.62 25.68
N ALA A 4 38.00 16.28 24.91
CA ALA A 4 38.15 16.71 23.49
C ALA A 4 37.90 15.54 22.51
N ASN A 5 36.82 15.62 21.73
CA ASN A 5 36.76 16.18 20.39
C ASN A 5 36.84 15.19 19.25
N GLN A 6 35.83 15.10 18.43
CA GLN A 6 35.86 15.22 16.95
C GLN A 6 34.52 14.80 16.32
N SER A 7 33.73 15.68 15.98
CA SER A 7 33.43 16.37 14.71
C SER A 7 33.68 15.56 13.42
N ARG A 8 32.63 15.19 12.72
CA ARG A 8 32.66 15.12 11.24
C ARG A 8 31.38 15.75 10.68
N ARG A 9 31.59 16.93 10.17
CA ARG A 9 30.71 17.65 9.24
C ARG A 9 30.80 16.95 7.89
N ASN A 10 29.67 16.75 7.23
CA ASN A 10 29.62 16.63 5.78
C ASN A 10 28.74 17.74 5.25
N GLY A 11 29.39 18.56 4.46
CA GLY A 11 28.98 19.83 3.95
C GLY A 11 28.01 19.72 2.78
N TYR A 12 27.05 20.58 2.86
CA TYR A 12 26.26 20.99 1.70
C TYR A 12 27.03 22.11 1.02
N ARG A 13 27.30 21.98 -0.30
CA ARG A 13 27.72 23.09 -1.15
C ARG A 13 26.49 23.75 -1.73
N GLU A 14 26.28 24.96 -1.28
CA GLU A 14 25.49 25.96 -1.96
C GLU A 14 26.26 26.45 -3.22
N CYS A 15 25.56 26.48 -4.35
CA CYS A 15 25.96 27.29 -5.48
C CYS A 15 24.90 28.34 -5.72
N GLN A 16 25.21 29.55 -5.28
CA GLN A 16 24.55 30.76 -5.71
C GLN A 16 25.16 31.28 -7.02
N GLY A 17 24.28 31.69 -7.93
CA GLY A 17 24.47 32.96 -8.63
C GLY A 17 25.10 32.96 -10.00
N THR A 18 24.30 33.47 -10.93
CA THR A 18 24.64 34.48 -11.92
C THR A 18 24.99 34.05 -13.34
N LEU A 19 24.13 34.50 -14.21
CA LEU A 19 24.21 34.69 -15.66
C LEU A 19 25.59 35.12 -16.17
N CYS A 20 25.99 34.53 -17.29
CA CYS A 20 26.77 35.29 -18.28
C CYS A 20 26.61 34.69 -19.68
N PRO A 21 26.41 35.53 -20.70
CA PRO A 21 26.27 35.13 -22.09
C PRO A 21 27.61 35.23 -22.82
N CYS A 22 27.85 34.37 -23.81
CA CYS A 22 28.93 34.63 -24.74
C CYS A 22 28.44 34.51 -26.18
N GLN A 23 28.67 35.63 -26.81
CA GLN A 23 28.49 35.98 -28.20
C GLN A 23 29.49 35.31 -29.14
N ARG A 24 29.00 35.01 -30.36
CA ARG A 24 29.52 35.38 -31.68
C ARG A 24 30.97 35.12 -32.04
N CYS A 25 31.13 34.47 -33.22
CA CYS A 25 31.99 34.82 -34.36
C CYS A 25 31.97 33.60 -35.31
N GLY A 26 31.77 33.63 -36.63
CA GLY A 26 31.82 34.62 -37.65
C GLY A 26 31.86 33.82 -38.97
N SER A 27 31.13 34.27 -39.98
CA SER A 27 31.23 33.84 -41.39
C SER A 27 32.50 34.45 -42.00
N PRO A 28 32.88 34.23 -43.28
CA PRO A 28 32.10 34.00 -44.50
C PRO A 28 32.78 33.13 -45.59
N GLY A 29 32.10 32.89 -46.70
CA GLY A 29 32.74 32.43 -47.93
C GLY A 29 31.80 31.97 -49.04
N SER A 30 31.48 32.86 -49.90
CA SER A 30 30.76 32.74 -51.19
C SER A 30 31.33 31.70 -52.15
N THR A 31 30.47 31.08 -52.98
CA THR A 31 30.48 31.31 -54.45
C THR A 31 29.30 30.60 -55.12
N ALA A 32 28.73 31.27 -56.08
CA ALA A 32 27.62 30.92 -56.95
C ALA A 32 27.98 29.93 -58.04
N ALA A 33 27.01 29.17 -58.56
CA ALA A 33 26.62 29.17 -59.97
C ALA A 33 25.72 27.99 -60.37
N GLN A 34 24.61 28.38 -61.03
CA GLN A 34 23.97 27.77 -62.21
C GLN A 34 23.04 26.55 -62.06
N ARG A 35 21.77 26.86 -62.40
CA ARG A 35 20.71 25.92 -62.86
C ARG A 35 21.04 25.40 -64.28
N PRO A 36 20.42 24.26 -64.68
CA PRO A 36 19.13 24.33 -65.37
C PRO A 36 18.10 23.28 -64.96
N HIS A 37 16.83 23.61 -65.14
CA HIS A 37 15.62 22.78 -65.21
C HIS A 37 15.58 22.03 -66.57
N PRO A 38 14.57 21.14 -66.85
CA PRO A 38 13.59 20.40 -66.05
C PRO A 38 13.52 18.90 -66.39
N GLU A 39 12.81 18.10 -65.62
CA GLU A 39 11.85 17.14 -66.16
C GLU A 39 10.93 16.59 -65.06
N ILE A 40 9.67 16.64 -65.38
CA ILE A 40 8.54 16.22 -64.56
C ILE A 40 8.26 14.74 -64.83
N MET A 41 8.24 13.92 -63.75
CA MET A 41 7.56 12.64 -63.76
C MET A 41 6.86 12.40 -62.43
N PRO A 42 5.60 11.91 -62.39
CA PRO A 42 4.77 11.87 -61.19
C PRO A 42 4.99 10.55 -60.42
N LEU A 43 5.73 10.60 -59.34
CA LEU A 43 5.88 9.49 -58.39
C LEU A 43 5.14 9.77 -57.06
N GLY A 44 4.02 10.47 -57.17
CA GLY A 44 3.24 10.88 -56.03
C GLY A 44 2.22 9.89 -55.47
N LEU A 45 2.06 8.73 -56.03
CA LEU A 45 0.97 7.80 -55.64
C LEU A 45 1.42 6.56 -54.85
N LEU A 46 2.73 6.34 -54.67
CA LEU A 46 3.24 5.17 -53.94
C LEU A 46 3.59 5.45 -52.46
N TRP A 47 3.59 6.72 -52.04
CA TRP A 47 3.92 7.09 -50.67
C TRP A 47 2.68 7.25 -49.76
N LEU A 48 1.48 7.31 -50.30
CA LEU A 48 0.23 7.41 -49.54
C LEU A 48 -0.27 6.04 -49.03
N GLY A 49 0.26 4.93 -49.54
CA GLY A 49 -0.11 3.60 -49.09
C GLY A 49 0.63 3.04 -47.88
N LEU A 50 1.80 3.59 -47.54
CA LEU A 50 2.63 3.07 -46.46
C LEU A 50 2.39 3.79 -45.09
N THR A 51 1.73 4.95 -45.10
CA THR A 51 1.46 5.71 -43.85
C THR A 51 0.18 5.28 -43.18
N LEU A 52 -0.68 4.48 -43.80
CA LEU A 52 -1.93 3.98 -43.19
C LEU A 52 -1.79 2.65 -42.46
N LEU A 53 -0.68 1.92 -42.58
CA LEU A 53 -0.45 0.67 -41.84
C LEU A 53 0.27 0.85 -40.51
N GLY A 54 0.71 2.05 -40.17
CA GLY A 54 1.42 2.34 -38.91
C GLY A 54 0.54 2.77 -37.71
N ALA A 55 -0.77 2.92 -37.90
CA ALA A 55 -1.64 3.55 -36.90
C ALA A 55 -2.51 2.58 -36.05
N LEU A 56 -2.27 1.27 -36.14
CA LEU A 56 -2.99 0.26 -35.36
C LEU A 56 -2.09 -0.51 -34.39
N GLN A 57 -1.04 0.13 -33.89
CA GLN A 57 -0.47 -0.29 -32.62
C GLN A 57 -1.35 0.29 -31.51
N THR A 58 -2.45 -0.37 -31.24
CA THR A 58 -3.12 -0.26 -29.94
C THR A 58 -2.07 -0.69 -28.92
N GLN A 59 -1.42 0.29 -28.31
CA GLN A 59 -0.68 0.08 -27.08
C GLN A 59 -1.71 -0.49 -26.10
N ALA A 60 -1.66 -1.79 -25.87
CA ALA A 60 -2.29 -2.39 -24.71
C ALA A 60 -1.63 -1.72 -23.51
N GLN A 61 -2.27 -0.66 -22.98
CA GLN A 61 -1.91 -0.14 -21.67
C GLN A 61 -2.01 -1.33 -20.73
N PRO A 62 -0.96 -1.61 -19.92
CA PRO A 62 -1.07 -2.61 -18.89
C PRO A 62 -2.30 -2.24 -18.07
N SER A 63 -3.33 -3.06 -18.14
CA SER A 63 -4.54 -2.89 -17.36
C SER A 63 -4.13 -2.89 -15.89
N THR A 64 -4.12 -1.71 -15.25
CA THR A 64 -3.99 -1.67 -13.80
C THR A 64 -5.08 -2.57 -13.24
N PRO A 65 -4.74 -3.58 -12.43
CA PRO A 65 -5.76 -4.48 -11.90
C PRO A 65 -6.87 -3.63 -11.27
N ASN A 66 -8.11 -3.78 -11.78
CA ASN A 66 -9.26 -3.11 -11.21
C ASN A 66 -9.49 -3.72 -9.82
N LEU A 67 -9.06 -2.99 -8.80
CA LEU A 67 -9.33 -3.38 -7.42
C LEU A 67 -10.85 -3.40 -7.17
N ILE A 68 -11.32 -4.40 -6.46
CA ILE A 68 -12.69 -4.42 -5.93
C ILE A 68 -12.87 -3.14 -5.08
N PRO A 69 -13.91 -2.32 -5.33
CA PRO A 69 -14.14 -1.09 -4.58
C PRO A 69 -14.30 -1.35 -3.08
N ALA A 70 -13.72 -0.48 -2.25
CA ALA A 70 -13.90 -0.58 -0.82
C ALA A 70 -15.37 -0.29 -0.44
N PRO A 71 -15.97 -1.08 0.45
CA PRO A 71 -17.34 -0.85 0.89
C PRO A 71 -17.48 0.49 1.63
N PRO A 72 -18.64 1.16 1.54
CA PRO A 72 -18.95 2.28 2.43
C PRO A 72 -18.88 1.83 3.89
N LEU A 73 -18.33 2.65 4.78
CA LEU A 73 -18.19 2.30 6.20
C LEU A 73 -19.53 1.97 6.88
N LEU A 74 -20.63 2.54 6.42
CA LEU A 74 -21.98 2.22 6.91
C LEU A 74 -22.38 0.76 6.70
N LYS A 75 -21.79 0.07 5.72
CA LYS A 75 -22.01 -1.37 5.47
C LYS A 75 -21.11 -2.27 6.29
N VAL A 76 -20.14 -1.71 7.00
CA VAL A 76 -19.21 -2.45 7.85
C VAL A 76 -19.71 -2.35 9.29
N PRO A 77 -20.14 -3.44 9.93
CA PRO A 77 -20.57 -3.43 11.32
C PRO A 77 -19.50 -2.87 12.26
N LEU A 78 -19.91 -2.42 13.40
CA LEU A 78 -19.06 -2.00 14.50
C LEU A 78 -19.45 -2.77 15.75
N GLN A 79 -18.46 -3.31 16.46
CA GLN A 79 -18.68 -4.00 17.73
C GLN A 79 -19.44 -3.09 18.68
N GLN A 80 -20.63 -3.53 19.13
CA GLN A 80 -21.39 -2.79 20.12
C GLN A 80 -20.68 -2.83 21.48
N ASP A 81 -20.78 -1.74 22.22
CA ASP A 81 -20.21 -1.61 23.56
C ASP A 81 -18.75 -2.07 23.65
N PHE A 82 -17.93 -1.60 22.69
CA PHE A 82 -16.53 -1.99 22.56
C PHE A 82 -15.74 -1.63 23.82
N GLN A 83 -15.05 -2.64 24.38
CA GLN A 83 -14.19 -2.52 25.57
C GLN A 83 -12.72 -2.54 25.14
N ASP A 84 -12.08 -1.38 25.15
CA ASP A 84 -10.71 -1.22 24.68
C ASP A 84 -9.67 -1.92 25.58
N ASP A 85 -9.91 -1.95 26.89
CA ASP A 85 -9.07 -2.66 27.86
C ASP A 85 -9.07 -4.18 27.64
N GLN A 86 -10.21 -4.77 27.23
CA GLN A 86 -10.32 -6.19 26.96
C GLN A 86 -9.73 -6.57 25.61
N PHE A 87 -9.71 -5.63 24.65
CA PHE A 87 -9.20 -5.87 23.30
C PHE A 87 -7.68 -5.89 23.24
N GLN A 88 -7.00 -5.22 24.17
CA GLN A 88 -5.53 -5.16 24.19
C GLN A 88 -4.87 -6.53 24.29
N GLY A 89 -3.55 -6.56 24.08
CA GLY A 89 -2.72 -7.75 24.13
C GLY A 89 -2.43 -8.34 22.76
N LYS A 90 -1.89 -9.55 22.74
CA LYS A 90 -1.45 -10.25 21.52
C LYS A 90 -2.60 -10.93 20.82
N TRP A 91 -2.59 -10.81 19.48
CA TRP A 91 -3.48 -11.47 18.54
C TRP A 91 -2.68 -12.10 17.40
N TYR A 92 -3.00 -13.33 17.02
CA TYR A 92 -2.48 -13.99 15.85
C TYR A 92 -3.40 -13.76 14.65
N VAL A 93 -2.82 -13.53 13.48
CA VAL A 93 -3.59 -13.35 12.23
C VAL A 93 -3.90 -14.71 11.63
N VAL A 94 -5.08 -15.23 11.93
CA VAL A 94 -5.55 -16.55 11.50
C VAL A 94 -6.17 -16.52 10.10
N GLY A 95 -6.79 -15.40 9.72
CA GLY A 95 -7.37 -15.19 8.40
C GLY A 95 -7.14 -13.78 7.90
N LEU A 96 -6.97 -13.63 6.60
CA LEU A 96 -6.78 -12.37 5.91
C LEU A 96 -7.59 -12.34 4.63
N SER A 97 -8.34 -11.27 4.42
CA SER A 97 -9.02 -11.02 3.15
C SER A 97 -8.93 -9.55 2.77
N GLY A 98 -9.06 -9.24 1.47
CA GLY A 98 -8.99 -7.84 1.02
C GLY A 98 -8.83 -7.71 -0.48
N ASN A 99 -9.08 -6.52 -1.00
CA ASN A 99 -9.02 -6.26 -2.44
C ASN A 99 -7.60 -6.27 -3.03
N ALA A 100 -6.56 -6.34 -2.20
CA ALA A 100 -5.17 -6.51 -2.60
C ALA A 100 -4.58 -7.83 -2.07
N VAL A 101 -5.41 -8.75 -1.57
CA VAL A 101 -5.01 -10.09 -1.14
C VAL A 101 -5.21 -11.05 -2.31
N SER A 102 -4.25 -11.94 -2.56
CA SER A 102 -4.32 -12.98 -3.58
C SER A 102 -4.21 -14.37 -2.96
N LYS A 103 -5.10 -15.26 -3.36
CA LYS A 103 -5.06 -16.68 -2.97
C LYS A 103 -3.79 -17.40 -3.49
N GLU A 104 -3.12 -16.87 -4.49
CA GLU A 104 -1.85 -17.40 -4.99
C GLU A 104 -0.75 -17.45 -3.91
N GLU A 105 -0.93 -16.64 -2.86
CA GLU A 105 -0.06 -16.63 -1.67
C GLU A 105 -0.44 -17.69 -0.63
N GLN A 106 -1.57 -18.40 -0.82
CA GLN A 106 -1.99 -19.46 0.09
C GLN A 106 -0.90 -20.54 0.22
N GLY A 107 -0.56 -20.91 1.47
CA GLY A 107 0.51 -21.85 1.78
C GLY A 107 1.91 -21.24 1.82
N LYS A 108 2.12 -20.05 1.25
CA LYS A 108 3.39 -19.31 1.31
C LYS A 108 3.38 -18.23 2.38
N PHE A 109 2.22 -17.60 2.57
CA PHE A 109 2.07 -16.50 3.52
C PHE A 109 2.13 -17.02 4.96
N LYS A 110 3.16 -16.60 5.68
CA LYS A 110 3.36 -16.98 7.08
C LYS A 110 2.47 -16.18 8.01
N MET A 111 1.97 -16.83 9.04
CA MET A 111 1.22 -16.17 10.11
C MET A 111 2.10 -15.11 10.78
N TYR A 112 1.48 -13.99 11.16
CA TYR A 112 2.12 -12.96 11.97
C TYR A 112 1.26 -12.63 13.18
N SER A 113 1.85 -12.01 14.18
CA SER A 113 1.12 -11.54 15.36
C SER A 113 1.04 -10.02 15.39
N THR A 114 0.04 -9.52 16.09
CA THR A 114 -0.15 -8.10 16.34
C THR A 114 -0.51 -7.89 17.80
N THR A 115 0.27 -7.05 18.50
CA THR A 115 0.01 -6.69 19.89
C THR A 115 -0.55 -5.29 19.96
N TYR A 116 -1.68 -5.13 20.62
CA TYR A 116 -2.35 -3.88 20.91
C TYR A 116 -2.07 -3.50 22.36
N GLN A 117 -1.31 -2.44 22.57
CA GLN A 117 -1.00 -1.91 23.89
C GLN A 117 -1.83 -0.65 24.12
N LEU A 118 -2.77 -0.72 25.06
CA LEU A 118 -3.63 0.40 25.40
C LEU A 118 -2.83 1.46 26.17
N LYS A 119 -3.04 2.72 25.80
CA LYS A 119 -2.46 3.89 26.45
C LYS A 119 -3.51 4.65 27.26
N GLU A 120 -3.07 5.54 28.14
CA GLU A 120 -3.95 6.35 28.99
C GLU A 120 -4.94 7.24 28.21
N ASP A 121 -4.57 7.64 26.98
CA ASP A 121 -5.41 8.43 26.08
C ASP A 121 -6.37 7.56 25.24
N HIS A 122 -6.54 6.29 25.58
CA HIS A 122 -7.32 5.28 24.86
C HIS A 122 -6.84 5.01 23.42
N SER A 123 -5.67 5.50 23.02
CA SER A 123 -5.01 5.06 21.79
C SER A 123 -4.29 3.73 22.02
N TYR A 124 -4.03 3.01 20.91
CA TYR A 124 -3.18 1.83 20.97
C TYR A 124 -1.81 2.10 20.36
N ASN A 125 -0.75 1.67 21.04
CA ASN A 125 0.51 1.37 20.39
C ASN A 125 0.39 -0.05 19.82
N VAL A 126 0.54 -0.20 18.51
CA VAL A 126 0.28 -1.45 17.80
C VAL A 126 1.54 -1.94 17.15
N THR A 127 2.03 -3.11 17.60
CA THR A 127 3.23 -3.75 17.07
C THR A 127 2.83 -5.03 16.35
N SER A 128 3.14 -5.12 15.06
CA SER A 128 3.04 -6.38 14.31
C SER A 128 4.42 -6.98 14.11
N ILE A 129 4.56 -8.28 14.27
CA ILE A 129 5.81 -9.03 14.14
C ILE A 129 5.62 -10.08 13.06
N LEU A 130 6.45 -10.00 12.01
CA LEU A 130 6.42 -10.89 10.86
C LEU A 130 7.77 -11.60 10.71
N PHE A 131 7.73 -12.87 10.33
CA PHE A 131 8.93 -13.60 9.91
C PHE A 131 9.13 -13.46 8.39
N ARG A 132 10.22 -12.81 7.99
CA ARG A 132 10.58 -12.60 6.59
C ARG A 132 12.10 -12.69 6.43
N ASP A 133 12.55 -13.34 5.35
CA ASP A 133 13.97 -13.42 4.97
C ASP A 133 14.88 -13.83 6.13
N GLN A 134 14.46 -14.87 6.91
CA GLN A 134 15.10 -15.38 8.10
C GLN A 134 15.14 -14.44 9.31
N ASN A 135 14.53 -13.25 9.22
CA ASN A 135 14.50 -12.22 10.26
C ASN A 135 13.08 -11.98 10.80
N CYS A 136 13.02 -11.37 11.98
CA CYS A 136 11.79 -10.87 12.57
C CYS A 136 11.65 -9.37 12.21
N ASP A 137 10.66 -9.04 11.40
CA ASP A 137 10.35 -7.66 11.04
C ASP A 137 9.28 -7.09 11.99
N TYR A 138 9.47 -5.85 12.42
CA TYR A 138 8.59 -5.16 13.34
C TYR A 138 7.94 -3.97 12.65
N PHE A 139 6.61 -3.88 12.73
CA PHE A 139 5.85 -2.73 12.26
C PHE A 139 5.11 -2.08 13.43
N ILE A 140 5.52 -0.87 13.78
CA ILE A 140 4.94 -0.13 14.90
C ILE A 140 4.10 1.02 14.35
N ARG A 141 2.89 1.18 14.88
CA ARG A 141 1.97 2.25 14.54
C ARG A 141 1.06 2.58 15.72
N THR A 142 0.48 3.76 15.70
CA THR A 142 -0.49 4.16 16.71
C THR A 142 -1.88 4.19 16.07
N PHE A 143 -2.87 3.64 16.77
CA PHE A 143 -4.27 3.80 16.41
C PHE A 143 -4.93 4.73 17.42
N VAL A 144 -5.45 5.85 16.93
CA VAL A 144 -6.09 6.90 17.73
C VAL A 144 -7.60 6.67 17.68
N PRO A 145 -8.30 6.64 18.85
CA PRO A 145 -9.73 6.39 18.88
C PRO A 145 -10.50 7.51 18.17
N SER A 146 -11.57 7.13 17.46
CA SER A 146 -12.56 8.06 16.94
C SER A 146 -13.68 8.27 17.96
N PHE A 147 -14.66 9.12 17.61
CA PHE A 147 -15.84 9.32 18.47
C PHE A 147 -16.76 8.07 18.57
N GLN A 148 -16.59 7.07 17.70
CA GLN A 148 -17.29 5.79 17.78
C GLN A 148 -16.37 4.76 18.45
N PRO A 149 -16.74 4.20 19.62
CA PRO A 149 -15.97 3.14 20.26
C PRO A 149 -15.75 1.96 19.30
N GLY A 150 -14.53 1.42 19.28
CA GLY A 150 -14.15 0.36 18.35
C GLY A 150 -13.72 0.83 16.94
N GLN A 151 -13.77 2.14 16.69
CA GLN A 151 -13.23 2.73 15.46
C GLN A 151 -12.01 3.60 15.77
N PHE A 152 -10.99 3.50 14.92
CA PHE A 152 -9.72 4.20 15.09
C PHE A 152 -9.22 4.76 13.75
N SER A 153 -8.31 5.72 13.84
CA SER A 153 -7.54 6.25 12.72
C SER A 153 -6.04 6.07 12.96
N LEU A 154 -5.23 6.19 11.91
CA LEU A 154 -3.78 6.14 12.01
C LEU A 154 -3.25 7.42 12.65
N GLY A 155 -2.56 7.28 13.78
CA GLY A 155 -1.86 8.39 14.44
C GLY A 155 -0.66 8.85 13.61
N ASN A 156 -0.31 10.15 13.73
CA ASN A 156 0.81 10.77 13.01
C ASN A 156 0.83 10.43 11.51
N ILE A 157 -0.29 10.56 10.83
CA ILE A 157 -0.46 10.18 9.42
C ILE A 157 0.54 10.88 8.49
N LYS A 158 1.04 12.06 8.89
CA LYS A 158 2.07 12.81 8.13
C LYS A 158 3.40 12.05 8.00
N ALA A 159 3.69 11.12 8.91
CA ALA A 159 4.85 10.23 8.80
C ALA A 159 4.70 9.19 7.69
N TYR A 160 3.52 9.08 7.08
CA TYR A 160 3.19 8.15 6.01
C TYR A 160 2.78 8.93 4.74
N PRO A 161 3.71 9.53 4.00
CA PRO A 161 3.43 10.52 2.95
C PRO A 161 2.53 9.99 1.83
N GLU A 162 2.51 8.68 1.62
CA GLU A 162 1.65 8.06 0.60
C GLU A 162 0.23 7.76 1.10
N VAL A 163 -0.03 7.86 2.41
CA VAL A 163 -1.33 7.49 3.03
C VAL A 163 -2.16 8.74 3.24
N GLN A 164 -3.28 8.84 2.54
CA GLN A 164 -4.22 9.96 2.62
C GLN A 164 -5.24 9.77 3.75
N SER A 165 -5.67 8.53 3.97
CA SER A 165 -6.52 8.18 5.11
C SER A 165 -6.33 6.71 5.52
N TYR A 166 -6.60 6.44 6.78
CA TYR A 166 -6.54 5.08 7.33
C TYR A 166 -7.59 4.93 8.43
N THR A 167 -8.51 3.99 8.25
CA THR A 167 -9.58 3.71 9.21
C THR A 167 -9.50 2.26 9.64
N VAL A 168 -9.68 2.02 10.93
CA VAL A 168 -9.75 0.70 11.56
C VAL A 168 -11.10 0.57 12.24
N ARG A 169 -11.83 -0.53 12.04
CA ARG A 169 -13.09 -0.83 12.72
C ARG A 169 -13.05 -2.25 13.28
N VAL A 170 -13.27 -2.38 14.55
CA VAL A 170 -13.53 -3.68 15.16
C VAL A 170 -14.96 -4.07 14.81
N VAL A 171 -15.10 -5.10 13.97
CA VAL A 171 -16.39 -5.55 13.44
C VAL A 171 -17.12 -6.42 14.44
N ALA A 172 -16.41 -7.38 15.02
CA ALA A 172 -16.91 -8.32 16.01
C ALA A 172 -15.77 -8.88 16.84
N THR A 173 -15.99 -9.10 18.13
CA THR A 173 -15.04 -9.79 19.02
C THR A 173 -15.74 -10.33 20.24
N ASN A 174 -15.21 -11.45 20.77
CA ASN A 174 -15.52 -11.90 22.13
C ASN A 174 -14.34 -11.68 23.09
N TYR A 175 -13.31 -10.92 22.64
CA TYR A 175 -12.08 -10.54 23.38
C TYR A 175 -11.18 -11.70 23.80
N ARG A 176 -11.75 -12.87 24.11
CA ARG A 176 -11.05 -14.02 24.69
C ARG A 176 -10.60 -15.05 23.63
N GLN A 177 -11.23 -15.07 22.49
CA GLN A 177 -10.96 -16.07 21.46
C GLN A 177 -10.65 -15.47 20.10
N PHE A 178 -11.51 -14.59 19.59
CA PHE A 178 -11.39 -14.03 18.25
C PHE A 178 -11.71 -12.54 18.18
N ALA A 179 -11.27 -11.92 17.08
CA ALA A 179 -11.74 -10.62 16.63
C ALA A 179 -11.72 -10.56 15.09
N MET A 180 -12.73 -9.91 14.51
CA MET A 180 -12.73 -9.49 13.11
C MET A 180 -12.52 -7.99 13.05
N VAL A 181 -11.51 -7.56 12.33
CA VAL A 181 -11.15 -6.14 12.22
C VAL A 181 -11.05 -5.76 10.75
N PHE A 182 -11.79 -4.72 10.39
CA PHE A 182 -11.77 -4.12 9.07
C PHE A 182 -10.80 -2.94 9.04
N PHE A 183 -10.02 -2.86 7.96
CA PHE A 183 -9.09 -1.78 7.68
C PHE A 183 -9.38 -1.19 6.31
N LYS A 184 -9.49 0.13 6.23
CA LYS A 184 -9.55 0.85 4.95
C LYS A 184 -8.39 1.84 4.88
N LYS A 185 -7.67 1.84 3.78
CA LYS A 185 -6.56 2.75 3.49
C LYS A 185 -6.77 3.40 2.13
N VAL A 186 -6.65 4.73 2.07
CA VAL A 186 -6.51 5.45 0.81
C VAL A 186 -5.05 5.83 0.65
N SER A 187 -4.45 5.40 -0.45
CA SER A 187 -3.05 5.64 -0.76
C SER A 187 -2.87 5.84 -2.26
N LYS A 188 -2.20 6.93 -2.67
CA LYS A 188 -2.02 7.29 -4.09
C LYS A 188 -3.36 7.28 -4.87
N ASN A 189 -4.41 7.83 -4.27
CA ASN A 189 -5.78 7.89 -4.81
C ASN A 189 -6.41 6.51 -5.11
N LYS A 190 -5.89 5.44 -4.53
CA LYS A 190 -6.46 4.10 -4.59
C LYS A 190 -6.99 3.70 -3.22
N GLU A 191 -8.16 3.06 -3.21
CA GLU A 191 -8.76 2.54 -1.99
C GLU A 191 -8.39 1.07 -1.81
N TYR A 192 -7.78 0.78 -0.67
CA TYR A 192 -7.47 -0.58 -0.24
C TYR A 192 -8.29 -0.89 1.00
N PHE A 193 -8.81 -2.09 1.09
CA PHE A 193 -9.40 -2.58 2.32
C PHE A 193 -9.00 -4.02 2.57
N LYS A 194 -8.99 -4.36 3.83
CA LYS A 194 -8.78 -5.74 4.28
C LYS A 194 -9.60 -6.02 5.53
N ILE A 195 -9.91 -7.30 5.71
CA ILE A 195 -10.47 -7.84 6.95
C ILE A 195 -9.43 -8.81 7.51
N THR A 196 -9.16 -8.70 8.80
CA THR A 196 -8.29 -9.62 9.52
C THR A 196 -9.11 -10.40 10.52
N LEU A 197 -9.05 -11.73 10.43
CA LEU A 197 -9.54 -12.62 11.48
C LEU A 197 -8.38 -12.85 12.45
N TYR A 198 -8.51 -12.31 13.63
CA TYR A 198 -7.58 -12.49 14.74
C TYR A 198 -8.01 -13.64 15.65
N GLY A 199 -7.04 -14.39 16.16
CA GLY A 199 -7.20 -15.37 17.21
C GLY A 199 -6.31 -15.07 18.41
N ARG A 200 -6.76 -15.38 19.63
CA ARG A 200 -5.87 -15.44 20.80
C ARG A 200 -4.95 -16.66 20.74
N THR A 201 -5.33 -17.63 19.95
CA THR A 201 -4.52 -18.80 19.59
C THR A 201 -4.30 -18.81 18.07
N LYS A 202 -3.33 -19.60 17.59
CA LYS A 202 -3.00 -19.72 16.17
C LYS A 202 -4.06 -20.45 15.36
N GLU A 203 -5.00 -21.11 16.03
CA GLU A 203 -6.10 -21.80 15.40
C GLU A 203 -7.44 -21.35 15.98
N LEU A 204 -8.44 -21.30 15.12
CA LEU A 204 -9.82 -21.01 15.44
C LEU A 204 -10.72 -22.13 14.92
N THR A 205 -11.92 -22.21 15.46
CA THR A 205 -12.91 -23.22 15.03
C THR A 205 -13.31 -23.04 13.58
N PRO A 206 -13.73 -24.09 12.89
CA PRO A 206 -14.24 -23.99 11.52
C PRO A 206 -15.36 -22.97 11.36
N GLU A 207 -16.27 -22.88 12.32
CA GLU A 207 -17.42 -21.97 12.31
C GLU A 207 -16.95 -20.50 12.27
N LEU A 208 -15.94 -20.13 13.06
CA LEU A 208 -15.38 -18.76 13.05
C LEU A 208 -14.66 -18.43 11.73
N LYS A 209 -14.01 -19.43 11.13
CA LYS A 209 -13.41 -19.27 9.80
C LYS A 209 -14.46 -19.11 8.71
N GLU A 210 -15.55 -19.87 8.78
CA GLU A 210 -16.68 -19.75 7.85
C GLU A 210 -17.41 -18.41 8.00
N ASP A 211 -17.61 -17.92 9.22
CA ASP A 211 -18.17 -16.60 9.50
C ASP A 211 -17.31 -15.49 8.89
N PHE A 212 -16.00 -15.59 9.02
CA PHE A 212 -15.06 -14.67 8.39
C PHE A 212 -15.15 -14.71 6.85
N VAL A 213 -15.22 -15.90 6.24
CA VAL A 213 -15.39 -16.05 4.79
C VAL A 213 -16.71 -15.44 4.34
N ARG A 214 -17.81 -15.73 5.05
CA ARG A 214 -19.14 -15.19 4.76
C ARG A 214 -19.16 -13.67 4.86
N PHE A 215 -18.56 -13.10 5.90
CA PHE A 215 -18.44 -11.66 6.06
C PHE A 215 -17.61 -11.04 4.93
N SER A 216 -16.46 -11.61 4.59
CA SER A 216 -15.62 -11.14 3.50
C SER A 216 -16.37 -11.10 2.16
N LYS A 217 -17.13 -12.16 1.85
CA LYS A 217 -17.97 -12.26 0.64
C LYS A 217 -19.12 -11.25 0.65
N SER A 218 -19.69 -10.93 1.79
CA SER A 218 -20.74 -9.90 1.90
C SER A 218 -20.25 -8.49 1.56
N LEU A 219 -18.94 -8.26 1.62
CA LEU A 219 -18.28 -7.02 1.21
C LEU A 219 -17.78 -7.03 -0.24
N GLY A 220 -18.15 -8.05 -1.02
CA GLY A 220 -17.83 -8.16 -2.45
C GLY A 220 -16.54 -8.91 -2.78
N LEU A 221 -15.85 -9.49 -1.79
CA LEU A 221 -14.67 -10.32 -2.02
C LEU A 221 -15.07 -11.72 -2.51
N THR A 222 -14.18 -12.37 -3.25
CA THR A 222 -14.31 -13.75 -3.69
C THR A 222 -13.32 -14.64 -2.96
N ASP A 223 -13.40 -15.95 -3.17
CA ASP A 223 -12.45 -16.90 -2.57
C ASP A 223 -10.99 -16.60 -2.96
N ASP A 224 -10.75 -15.94 -4.09
CA ASP A 224 -9.41 -15.56 -4.53
C ASP A 224 -8.81 -14.41 -3.73
N HIS A 225 -9.63 -13.71 -2.95
CA HIS A 225 -9.24 -12.60 -2.09
C HIS A 225 -9.17 -12.99 -0.60
N ILE A 226 -9.21 -14.29 -0.29
CA ILE A 226 -9.24 -14.82 1.08
C ILE A 226 -8.11 -15.82 1.24
N LEU A 227 -7.31 -15.67 2.28
CA LEU A 227 -6.26 -16.64 2.63
C LEU A 227 -6.19 -16.87 4.14
N PHE A 228 -5.70 -18.04 4.50
CA PHE A 228 -5.39 -18.42 5.87
C PHE A 228 -3.88 -18.61 5.99
N PRO A 229 -3.17 -17.73 6.73
CA PRO A 229 -1.73 -17.80 6.91
C PRO A 229 -1.27 -19.12 7.52
N VAL A 230 -0.10 -19.59 7.11
CA VAL A 230 0.50 -20.80 7.66
C VAL A 230 1.01 -20.50 9.08
N PRO A 231 0.55 -21.23 10.11
CA PRO A 231 1.05 -21.07 11.48
C PRO A 231 2.56 -21.31 11.55
N ILE A 232 3.23 -20.50 12.35
CA ILE A 232 4.66 -20.62 12.68
C ILE A 232 4.84 -20.28 14.16
N ASP A 233 6.01 -20.61 14.71
CA ASP A 233 6.37 -20.27 16.10
C ASP A 233 7.39 -19.13 16.13
N LYS A 234 8.33 -19.16 15.19
CA LYS A 234 9.43 -18.20 15.12
C LYS A 234 8.93 -16.76 15.02
N CYS A 235 9.45 -15.87 15.83
CA CYS A 235 9.15 -14.45 15.97
C CYS A 235 7.82 -14.11 16.65
N ILE A 236 6.77 -14.87 16.44
CA ILE A 236 5.41 -14.45 16.79
C ILE A 236 4.97 -14.89 18.19
N ASP A 237 5.72 -15.81 18.80
CA ASP A 237 5.48 -16.27 20.18
C ASP A 237 6.31 -15.51 21.22
N GLU A 238 7.31 -14.75 20.79
CA GLU A 238 8.20 -13.96 21.62
C GLU A 238 7.49 -12.77 22.31
#